data_6a791c243f05b008e3b6b644739abeae
#
_entry.id   6a791c243f05b008e3b6b644739abeae
#
_cell.length_a   1.000
_cell.length_b   1.000
_cell.length_c   1.000
_cell.angle_alpha   90.00
_cell.angle_beta   90.00
_cell.angle_gamma   90.00
#
_symmetry.space_group_name_H-M   'P 1'
#
loop_
_entity.id
_entity.type
_entity.pdbx_description
1 polymer ?
#
loop_
_entity_poly.entity_id
_entity_poly.type
_entity_poly.pdbx_seq_one_letter_code
_entity_poly.pdbx_strand_id
1 'polypeptide(L)'
;TLEFEDHRPLYDWILDQLDIPCHPQQIEFARLNFNYTVMSKRKLKQLVDEKLVNGWTDPRMPTLEGMRRRGYTPASIRNLCEMVGVTKANSVVDVSMMEHCLREDLDRVAPRAMCVLRPLKVVLTNYPAGQTDTITLPRHPKDESMGQRTVTFTREIYIDRSDFEEEPPKGFKRLIPG
;
A
#
# COMPACT_ATOMS: atom_id res chain seq x y z
N THR A 1 -14.81 22.31 0.36
CA THR A 1 -15.55 21.29 1.14
C THR A 1 -17.03 21.62 1.16
N LEU A 2 -17.89 20.63 1.34
CA LEU A 2 -19.37 20.82 1.39
C LEU A 2 -19.83 21.80 2.46
N GLU A 3 -19.02 22.01 3.51
CA GLU A 3 -19.29 22.96 4.59
C GLU A 3 -19.47 24.43 4.11
N PHE A 4 -18.95 24.74 2.92
CA PHE A 4 -19.03 26.11 2.35
C PHE A 4 -20.05 26.24 1.21
N GLU A 5 -20.89 25.25 0.97
CA GLU A 5 -21.86 25.26 -0.11
C GLU A 5 -22.83 26.46 0.02
N ASP A 6 -23.30 26.74 1.24
CA ASP A 6 -24.19 27.84 1.55
C ASP A 6 -23.53 29.22 1.39
N HIS A 7 -22.21 29.27 1.30
CA HIS A 7 -21.44 30.51 1.12
C HIS A 7 -21.23 30.88 -0.37
N ARG A 8 -21.68 30.05 -1.32
CA ARG A 8 -21.53 30.31 -2.74
C ARG A 8 -22.15 31.62 -3.19
N PRO A 9 -23.39 32.00 -2.75
CA PRO A 9 -23.95 33.29 -3.11
C PRO A 9 -23.11 34.48 -2.64
N LEU A 10 -22.47 34.38 -1.46
CA LEU A 10 -21.55 35.40 -0.96
C LEU A 10 -20.29 35.49 -1.81
N TYR A 11 -19.74 34.33 -2.21
CA TYR A 11 -18.56 34.24 -3.06
C TYR A 11 -18.84 34.93 -4.42
N ASP A 12 -19.94 34.59 -5.07
CA ASP A 12 -20.34 35.13 -6.36
C ASP A 12 -20.58 36.65 -6.25
N TRP A 13 -21.27 37.10 -5.20
CA TRP A 13 -21.50 38.54 -4.94
C TRP A 13 -20.17 39.30 -4.77
N ILE A 14 -19.16 38.72 -4.07
CA ILE A 14 -17.84 39.37 -3.94
C ILE A 14 -17.18 39.50 -5.30
N LEU A 15 -17.24 38.46 -6.15
CA LEU A 15 -16.68 38.52 -7.50
C LEU A 15 -17.32 39.61 -8.35
N ASP A 16 -18.65 39.78 -8.25
CA ASP A 16 -19.40 40.80 -8.97
C ASP A 16 -19.06 42.24 -8.52
N GLN A 17 -18.54 42.41 -7.29
CA GLN A 17 -18.06 43.70 -6.80
C GLN A 17 -16.62 44.00 -7.20
N LEU A 18 -15.90 43.07 -7.76
CA LEU A 18 -14.50 43.21 -8.17
C LEU A 18 -14.40 43.39 -9.69
N ASP A 19 -13.61 44.35 -10.13
CA ASP A 19 -13.28 44.52 -11.54
C ASP A 19 -12.13 43.53 -11.92
N ILE A 20 -12.49 42.28 -12.13
CA ILE A 20 -11.54 41.22 -12.49
C ILE A 20 -11.91 40.62 -13.84
N PRO A 21 -10.89 40.22 -14.67
CA PRO A 21 -11.11 39.74 -16.03
C PRO A 21 -11.66 38.30 -16.11
N CYS A 22 -11.87 37.63 -14.98
CA CYS A 22 -12.32 36.25 -14.93
C CYS A 22 -13.34 36.07 -13.78
N HIS A 23 -14.18 35.04 -13.92
CA HIS A 23 -15.18 34.68 -12.89
C HIS A 23 -14.94 33.23 -12.46
N PRO A 24 -13.96 32.98 -11.53
CA PRO A 24 -13.66 31.63 -11.05
C PRO A 24 -14.85 31.08 -10.24
N GLN A 25 -15.06 29.77 -10.34
CA GLN A 25 -16.17 29.09 -9.67
C GLN A 25 -15.73 28.48 -8.35
N GLN A 26 -16.57 28.63 -7.32
CA GLN A 26 -16.45 27.83 -6.09
C GLN A 26 -17.06 26.46 -6.33
N ILE A 27 -16.25 25.40 -6.15
CA ILE A 27 -16.67 24.02 -6.32
C ILE A 27 -16.48 23.27 -5.00
N GLU A 28 -17.54 22.65 -4.50
CA GLU A 28 -17.54 21.83 -3.30
C GLU A 28 -17.62 20.35 -3.66
N PHE A 29 -16.96 19.54 -2.85
CA PHE A 29 -16.99 18.09 -2.94
C PHE A 29 -16.87 17.45 -1.56
N ALA A 30 -17.34 16.22 -1.46
CA ALA A 30 -17.29 15.45 -0.24
C ALA A 30 -15.86 15.09 0.16
N ARG A 31 -15.65 14.93 1.46
CA ARG A 31 -14.39 14.44 1.99
C ARG A 31 -14.24 12.95 1.69
N LEU A 32 -13.04 12.56 1.25
CA LEU A 32 -12.67 11.16 1.14
C LEU A 32 -12.48 10.57 2.55
N ASN A 33 -13.26 9.55 2.88
CA ASN A 33 -13.13 8.80 4.12
C ASN A 33 -12.82 7.34 3.81
N PHE A 34 -12.01 6.71 4.67
CA PHE A 34 -11.72 5.29 4.59
C PHE A 34 -12.27 4.56 5.81
N ASN A 35 -12.73 3.32 5.60
CA ASN A 35 -12.92 2.39 6.72
C ASN A 35 -11.57 2.01 7.35
N TYR A 36 -11.59 1.53 8.58
CA TYR A 36 -10.40 1.10 9.33
C TYR A 36 -9.25 2.12 9.40
N THR A 37 -9.51 3.40 9.06
CA THR A 37 -8.48 4.44 9.02
C THR A 37 -8.95 5.69 9.74
N VAL A 38 -8.15 6.15 10.68
CA VAL A 38 -8.42 7.40 11.41
C VAL A 38 -7.94 8.58 10.57
N MET A 39 -8.88 9.38 10.04
CA MET A 39 -8.60 10.58 9.23
C MET A 39 -8.64 11.89 10.04
N SER A 40 -8.92 11.82 11.34
CA SER A 40 -9.02 13.01 12.20
C SER A 40 -7.64 13.53 12.60
N LYS A 41 -7.28 14.75 12.17
CA LYS A 41 -6.02 15.40 12.54
C LYS A 41 -5.83 15.45 14.07
N ARG A 42 -6.88 15.74 14.83
CA ARG A 42 -6.83 15.83 16.30
C ARG A 42 -6.44 14.48 16.92
N LYS A 43 -7.04 13.38 16.45
CA LYS A 43 -6.71 12.03 16.94
C LYS A 43 -5.29 11.60 16.52
N LEU A 44 -4.90 11.92 15.29
CA LEU A 44 -3.54 11.63 14.82
C LEU A 44 -2.49 12.45 15.58
N LYS A 45 -2.79 13.72 15.90
CA LYS A 45 -1.93 14.56 16.75
C LYS A 45 -1.76 13.93 18.13
N GLN A 46 -2.82 13.42 18.74
CA GLN A 46 -2.75 12.74 20.03
C GLN A 46 -1.76 11.57 20.01
N LEU A 47 -1.79 10.73 18.96
CA LEU A 47 -0.83 9.61 18.81
C LEU A 47 0.64 10.09 18.80
N VAL A 48 0.88 11.25 18.18
CA VAL A 48 2.23 11.84 18.14
C VAL A 48 2.62 12.43 19.48
N ASP A 49 1.74 13.19 20.13
CA ASP A 49 1.98 13.84 21.40
C ASP A 49 2.23 12.82 22.53
N GLU A 50 1.47 11.73 22.54
CA GLU A 50 1.61 10.60 23.48
C GLU A 50 2.75 9.64 23.11
N LYS A 51 3.50 9.93 22.05
CA LYS A 51 4.63 9.10 21.56
C LYS A 51 4.27 7.65 21.24
N LEU A 52 3.02 7.37 20.86
CA LEU A 52 2.57 6.06 20.41
C LEU A 52 3.06 5.73 19.00
N VAL A 53 3.45 6.75 18.26
CA VAL A 53 4.07 6.67 16.93
C VAL A 53 5.33 7.54 16.89
N ASN A 54 6.23 7.27 15.95
CA ASN A 54 7.50 7.99 15.79
C ASN A 54 7.35 9.35 15.07
N GLY A 55 6.18 10.00 15.19
CA GLY A 55 5.88 11.28 14.58
C GLY A 55 5.01 11.15 13.33
N TRP A 56 4.82 12.29 12.63
CA TRP A 56 3.93 12.39 11.47
C TRP A 56 4.40 11.57 10.25
N THR A 57 5.66 11.18 10.19
CA THR A 57 6.24 10.38 9.12
C THR A 57 6.24 8.87 9.42
N ASP A 58 5.68 8.46 10.55
CA ASP A 58 5.59 7.04 10.91
C ASP A 58 4.78 6.27 9.82
N PRO A 59 5.26 5.10 9.34
CA PRO A 59 4.56 4.31 8.33
C PRO A 59 3.14 3.87 8.71
N ARG A 60 2.80 3.90 10.00
CA ARG A 60 1.46 3.61 10.51
C ARG A 60 0.50 4.79 10.37
N MET A 61 1.02 5.99 10.11
CA MET A 61 0.23 7.21 9.98
C MET A 61 -0.32 7.35 8.54
N PRO A 62 -1.61 7.72 8.37
CA PRO A 62 -2.22 7.95 7.05
C PRO A 62 -1.86 9.35 6.51
N THR A 63 -0.61 9.74 6.63
CA THR A 63 -0.05 10.95 6.02
C THR A 63 0.65 10.58 4.72
N LEU A 64 0.81 11.52 3.79
CA LEU A 64 1.55 11.27 2.54
C LEU A 64 2.97 10.76 2.82
N GLU A 65 3.66 11.32 3.82
CA GLU A 65 4.99 10.85 4.21
C GLU A 65 4.97 9.45 4.85
N GLY A 66 3.98 9.17 5.71
CA GLY A 66 3.82 7.83 6.29
C GLY A 66 3.52 6.80 5.21
N MET A 67 2.63 7.11 4.28
CA MET A 67 2.29 6.27 3.14
C MET A 67 3.51 6.05 2.23
N ARG A 68 4.26 7.09 1.89
CA ARG A 68 5.50 6.99 1.12
C ARG A 68 6.50 6.06 1.77
N ARG A 69 6.74 6.18 3.08
CA ARG A 69 7.63 5.30 3.85
C ARG A 69 7.12 3.85 3.91
N ARG A 70 5.81 3.67 3.88
CA ARG A 70 5.17 2.35 3.80
C ARG A 70 5.26 1.72 2.41
N GLY A 71 5.60 2.49 1.37
CA GLY A 71 5.78 2.00 0.01
C GLY A 71 4.68 2.38 -0.98
N TYR A 72 3.74 3.26 -0.59
CA TYR A 72 2.75 3.79 -1.52
C TYR A 72 3.39 4.69 -2.56
N THR A 73 3.01 4.51 -3.80
CA THR A 73 3.50 5.30 -4.91
C THR A 73 2.55 6.48 -5.20
N PRO A 74 3.03 7.60 -5.74
CA PRO A 74 2.16 8.68 -6.18
C PRO A 74 1.13 8.25 -7.22
N ALA A 75 1.50 7.31 -8.11
CA ALA A 75 0.61 6.77 -9.14
C ALA A 75 -0.57 6.02 -8.50
N SER A 76 -0.31 5.13 -7.53
CA SER A 76 -1.38 4.39 -6.84
C SER A 76 -2.39 5.30 -6.15
N ILE A 77 -1.93 6.41 -5.55
CA ILE A 77 -2.81 7.38 -4.88
C ILE A 77 -3.66 8.14 -5.91
N ARG A 78 -3.06 8.55 -7.04
CA ARG A 78 -3.82 9.21 -8.13
C ARG A 78 -4.86 8.28 -8.73
N ASN A 79 -4.48 7.04 -9.04
CA ASN A 79 -5.41 6.03 -9.56
C ASN A 79 -6.60 5.81 -8.63
N LEU A 80 -6.37 5.78 -7.32
CA LEU A 80 -7.46 5.72 -6.36
C LEU A 80 -8.39 6.95 -6.47
N CYS A 81 -7.82 8.16 -6.52
CA CYS A 81 -8.62 9.38 -6.63
C CYS A 81 -9.45 9.40 -7.93
N GLU A 82 -8.89 8.93 -9.04
CA GLU A 82 -9.59 8.80 -10.32
C GLU A 82 -10.71 7.76 -10.24
N MET A 83 -10.46 6.61 -9.62
CA MET A 83 -11.44 5.53 -9.44
C MET A 83 -12.61 5.96 -8.54
N VAL A 84 -12.33 6.67 -7.46
CA VAL A 84 -13.37 7.18 -6.55
C VAL A 84 -14.15 8.33 -7.19
N GLY A 85 -13.48 9.16 -7.99
CA GLY A 85 -14.06 10.34 -8.62
C GLY A 85 -14.38 11.47 -7.63
N VAL A 86 -14.97 12.54 -8.17
CA VAL A 86 -15.41 13.71 -7.40
C VAL A 86 -16.93 13.67 -7.25
N THR A 87 -17.41 13.67 -6.02
CA THR A 87 -18.82 13.60 -5.69
C THR A 87 -19.17 14.51 -4.52
N LYS A 88 -20.41 14.98 -4.42
CA LYS A 88 -20.95 15.67 -3.24
C LYS A 88 -21.49 14.70 -2.19
N ALA A 89 -21.70 13.43 -2.52
CA ALA A 89 -22.16 12.42 -1.57
C ALA A 89 -21.04 11.99 -0.63
N ASN A 90 -21.26 12.09 0.67
CA ASN A 90 -20.33 11.54 1.66
C ASN A 90 -20.34 10.03 1.58
N SER A 91 -19.22 9.45 1.23
CA SER A 91 -19.02 8.01 1.15
C SER A 91 -17.81 7.57 1.96
N VAL A 92 -17.80 6.30 2.33
CA VAL A 92 -16.65 5.66 2.95
C VAL A 92 -16.08 4.67 1.93
N VAL A 93 -14.86 4.88 1.54
CA VAL A 93 -14.13 4.01 0.61
C VAL A 93 -13.47 2.88 1.40
N ASP A 94 -13.55 1.67 0.86
CA ASP A 94 -12.86 0.55 1.47
C ASP A 94 -11.34 0.68 1.28
N VAL A 95 -10.58 0.49 2.36
CA VAL A 95 -9.10 0.58 2.30
C VAL A 95 -8.51 -0.45 1.34
N SER A 96 -9.19 -1.57 1.10
CA SER A 96 -8.77 -2.58 0.14
C SER A 96 -8.69 -2.07 -1.30
N MET A 97 -9.50 -1.06 -1.64
CA MET A 97 -9.44 -0.39 -2.95
C MET A 97 -8.11 0.36 -3.13
N MET A 98 -7.64 1.02 -2.08
CA MET A 98 -6.34 1.68 -2.09
C MET A 98 -5.19 0.67 -2.19
N GLU A 99 -5.31 -0.46 -1.47
CA GLU A 99 -4.33 -1.54 -1.55
C GLU A 99 -4.34 -2.23 -2.91
N HIS A 100 -5.49 -2.28 -3.58
CA HIS A 100 -5.61 -2.78 -4.94
C HIS A 100 -4.86 -1.89 -5.93
N CYS A 101 -5.10 -0.57 -5.90
CA CYS A 101 -4.37 0.39 -6.73
C CYS A 101 -2.85 0.32 -6.51
N LEU A 102 -2.42 0.15 -5.26
CA LEU A 102 -1.01 -0.02 -4.94
C LEU A 102 -0.45 -1.32 -5.52
N ARG A 103 -1.18 -2.43 -5.38
CA ARG A 103 -0.75 -3.74 -5.91
C ARG A 103 -0.61 -3.72 -7.43
N GLU A 104 -1.56 -3.12 -8.14
CA GLU A 104 -1.50 -2.98 -9.60
C GLU A 104 -0.28 -2.17 -10.05
N ASP A 105 -0.01 -1.05 -9.39
CA ASP A 105 1.15 -0.23 -9.75
C ASP A 105 2.47 -0.95 -9.42
N LEU A 106 2.59 -1.54 -8.24
CA LEU A 106 3.79 -2.30 -7.85
C LEU A 106 3.98 -3.57 -8.70
N ASP A 107 2.89 -4.23 -9.14
CA ASP A 107 3.01 -5.38 -10.06
C ASP A 107 3.71 -5.03 -11.35
N ARG A 108 3.57 -3.81 -11.80
CA ARG A 108 4.19 -3.30 -13.02
C ARG A 108 5.63 -2.84 -12.82
N VAL A 109 5.92 -2.14 -11.70
CA VAL A 109 7.18 -1.37 -11.57
C VAL A 109 8.16 -1.92 -10.54
N ALA A 110 7.73 -2.84 -9.65
CA ALA A 110 8.57 -3.27 -8.54
C ALA A 110 9.38 -4.54 -8.88
N PRO A 111 10.69 -4.53 -8.63
CA PRO A 111 11.46 -5.76 -8.69
C PRO A 111 10.98 -6.75 -7.63
N ARG A 112 10.95 -8.04 -7.99
CA ARG A 112 10.50 -9.11 -7.10
C ARG A 112 11.59 -9.50 -6.13
N ALA A 113 11.21 -9.64 -4.87
CA ALA A 113 12.04 -10.22 -3.83
C ALA A 113 11.23 -11.28 -3.07
N MET A 114 11.90 -12.30 -2.58
CA MET A 114 11.30 -13.28 -1.68
C MET A 114 11.66 -12.91 -0.25
N CYS A 115 10.65 -12.92 0.63
CA CYS A 115 10.84 -12.68 2.05
C CYS A 115 10.10 -13.78 2.83
N VAL A 116 10.80 -14.44 3.75
CA VAL A 116 10.23 -15.46 4.64
C VAL A 116 10.04 -14.82 6.02
N LEU A 117 8.79 -14.52 6.38
CA LEU A 117 8.48 -13.78 7.62
C LEU A 117 8.48 -14.69 8.86
N ARG A 118 8.05 -15.94 8.72
CA ARG A 118 8.02 -16.94 9.80
C ARG A 118 8.83 -18.15 9.37
N PRO A 119 10.18 -18.07 9.46
CA PRO A 119 11.06 -19.07 8.90
C PRO A 119 10.93 -20.42 9.60
N LEU A 120 10.74 -21.47 8.81
CA LEU A 120 10.90 -22.85 9.17
C LEU A 120 12.13 -23.38 8.43
N LYS A 121 13.12 -23.87 9.17
CA LYS A 121 14.33 -24.44 8.61
C LYS A 121 14.01 -25.81 7.99
N VAL A 122 14.43 -26.02 6.77
CA VAL A 122 14.35 -27.29 6.05
C VAL A 122 15.76 -27.76 5.71
N VAL A 123 16.08 -29.01 6.03
CA VAL A 123 17.36 -29.64 5.72
C VAL A 123 17.14 -30.70 4.64
N LEU A 124 17.76 -30.52 3.48
CA LEU A 124 17.71 -31.46 2.37
C LEU A 124 18.73 -32.56 2.60
N THR A 125 18.29 -33.74 3.06
CA THR A 125 19.18 -34.84 3.47
C THR A 125 19.97 -35.46 2.31
N ASN A 126 19.41 -35.42 1.10
CA ASN A 126 20.02 -35.90 -0.14
C ASN A 126 20.84 -34.81 -0.88
N TYR A 127 21.00 -33.60 -0.32
CA TYR A 127 21.87 -32.59 -0.90
C TYR A 127 23.23 -32.59 -0.20
N PRO A 128 24.35 -32.61 -0.95
CA PRO A 128 25.71 -32.78 -0.38
C PRO A 128 26.05 -31.66 0.62
N ALA A 129 26.65 -32.03 1.73
CA ALA A 129 27.11 -31.07 2.73
C ALA A 129 28.22 -30.18 2.15
N GLY A 130 28.12 -28.88 2.34
CA GLY A 130 29.09 -27.90 1.84
C GLY A 130 28.93 -27.52 0.37
N GLN A 131 28.06 -28.16 -0.38
CA GLN A 131 27.76 -27.77 -1.74
C GLN A 131 26.90 -26.49 -1.73
N THR A 132 27.18 -25.62 -2.69
CA THR A 132 26.44 -24.37 -2.90
C THR A 132 26.20 -24.18 -4.39
N ASP A 133 24.95 -24.04 -4.77
CA ASP A 133 24.57 -23.73 -6.14
C ASP A 133 24.11 -22.28 -6.24
N THR A 134 24.42 -21.63 -7.36
CA THR A 134 23.99 -20.29 -7.66
C THR A 134 22.88 -20.33 -8.69
N ILE A 135 21.69 -19.85 -8.32
CA ILE A 135 20.52 -19.82 -9.17
C ILE A 135 20.27 -18.38 -9.61
N THR A 136 20.10 -18.18 -10.91
CA THR A 136 19.77 -16.88 -11.48
C THR A 136 18.27 -16.79 -11.74
N LEU A 137 17.65 -15.75 -11.20
CA LEU A 137 16.22 -15.50 -11.30
C LEU A 137 15.97 -14.11 -11.88
N PRO A 138 14.92 -13.90 -12.70
CA PRO A 138 14.56 -12.57 -13.15
C PRO A 138 14.11 -11.71 -11.97
N ARG A 139 14.43 -10.42 -12.02
CA ARG A 139 13.93 -9.44 -11.03
C ARG A 139 12.45 -9.15 -11.22
N HIS A 140 11.93 -9.33 -12.44
CA HIS A 140 10.53 -9.14 -12.74
C HIS A 140 10.06 -10.21 -13.75
N PRO A 141 8.90 -10.85 -13.55
CA PRO A 141 8.46 -11.96 -14.41
C PRO A 141 7.99 -11.53 -15.79
N LYS A 142 7.63 -10.25 -15.95
CA LYS A 142 7.07 -9.69 -17.20
C LYS A 142 7.96 -8.61 -17.83
N ASP A 143 9.06 -8.24 -17.20
CA ASP A 143 9.95 -7.16 -17.66
C ASP A 143 11.41 -7.58 -17.52
N GLU A 144 11.97 -8.06 -18.61
CA GLU A 144 13.37 -8.51 -18.69
C GLU A 144 14.36 -7.34 -18.53
N SER A 145 13.96 -6.09 -18.83
CA SER A 145 14.81 -4.91 -18.69
C SER A 145 15.23 -4.63 -17.25
N MET A 146 14.48 -5.14 -16.28
CA MET A 146 14.83 -5.06 -14.85
C MET A 146 16.02 -5.96 -14.47
N GLY A 147 16.48 -6.81 -15.39
CA GLY A 147 17.64 -7.66 -15.21
C GLY A 147 17.36 -8.86 -14.29
N GLN A 148 18.44 -9.44 -13.80
CA GLN A 148 18.43 -10.68 -13.05
C GLN A 148 19.02 -10.47 -11.65
N ARG A 149 18.71 -11.40 -10.74
CA ARG A 149 19.33 -11.54 -9.43
C ARG A 149 19.82 -12.95 -9.22
N THR A 150 20.87 -13.11 -8.45
CA THR A 150 21.37 -14.42 -8.04
C THR A 150 20.93 -14.73 -6.62
N VAL A 151 20.58 -15.98 -6.38
CA VAL A 151 20.30 -16.53 -5.05
C VAL A 151 21.17 -17.76 -4.84
N THR A 152 21.61 -17.94 -3.61
CA THR A 152 22.42 -19.09 -3.20
C THR A 152 21.49 -20.19 -2.71
N PHE A 153 21.67 -21.39 -3.23
CA PHE A 153 20.95 -22.60 -2.79
C PHE A 153 21.92 -23.52 -2.07
N THR A 154 21.53 -23.97 -0.89
CA THR A 154 22.36 -24.82 -0.04
C THR A 154 21.51 -25.96 0.54
N ARG A 155 22.18 -26.89 1.25
CA ARG A 155 21.51 -27.95 1.98
C ARG A 155 20.48 -27.47 3.00
N GLU A 156 20.70 -26.29 3.59
CA GLU A 156 19.78 -25.66 4.52
C GLU A 156 19.06 -24.52 3.83
N ILE A 157 17.73 -24.58 3.81
CA ILE A 157 16.86 -23.56 3.25
C ILE A 157 15.80 -23.17 4.26
N TYR A 158 15.12 -22.06 4.03
CA TYR A 158 14.04 -21.58 4.87
C TYR A 158 12.78 -21.39 4.04
N ILE A 159 11.67 -21.92 4.56
CA ILE A 159 10.32 -21.73 4.00
C ILE A 159 9.45 -20.99 5.01
N ASP A 160 8.31 -20.44 4.59
CA ASP A 160 7.34 -19.91 5.55
C ASP A 160 6.69 -21.06 6.32
N ARG A 161 6.49 -20.87 7.62
CA ARG A 161 5.90 -21.91 8.47
C ARG A 161 4.52 -22.34 7.99
N SER A 162 3.78 -21.46 7.33
CA SER A 162 2.49 -21.81 6.75
C SER A 162 2.56 -22.74 5.54
N ASP A 163 3.76 -23.01 5.04
CA ASP A 163 3.97 -23.93 3.91
C ASP A 163 4.16 -25.40 4.33
N PHE A 164 4.16 -25.66 5.65
CA PHE A 164 4.26 -27.00 6.21
C PHE A 164 3.21 -27.23 7.28
N GLU A 165 2.54 -28.40 7.26
CA GLU A 165 1.56 -28.81 8.27
C GLU A 165 1.74 -30.28 8.61
N GLU A 166 1.86 -30.59 9.90
CA GLU A 166 2.02 -31.97 10.38
C GLU A 166 0.69 -32.74 10.29
N GLU A 167 -0.41 -32.08 10.66
CA GLU A 167 -1.77 -32.62 10.59
C GLU A 167 -2.60 -31.76 9.60
N PRO A 168 -2.47 -32.01 8.30
CA PRO A 168 -3.02 -31.11 7.30
C PRO A 168 -4.56 -31.16 7.28
N PRO A 169 -5.23 -30.01 7.29
CA PRO A 169 -6.67 -29.94 7.07
C PRO A 169 -7.01 -30.37 5.63
N LYS A 170 -8.28 -30.80 5.45
CA LYS A 170 -8.78 -31.19 4.13
C LYS A 170 -8.53 -30.10 3.09
N GLY A 171 -7.81 -30.43 2.02
CA GLY A 171 -7.51 -29.52 0.92
C GLY A 171 -6.19 -28.74 1.07
N PHE A 172 -5.39 -29.02 2.07
CA PHE A 172 -4.04 -28.47 2.16
C PHE A 172 -3.17 -29.05 1.03
N LYS A 173 -2.49 -28.20 0.26
CA LYS A 173 -1.74 -28.57 -0.96
C LYS A 173 -0.26 -28.18 -0.91
N ARG A 174 0.28 -28.01 0.29
CA ARG A 174 1.70 -27.67 0.47
C ARG A 174 2.45 -28.85 1.09
N LEU A 175 3.55 -28.62 1.79
CA LEU A 175 4.36 -29.69 2.37
C LEU A 175 3.68 -30.34 3.56
N ILE A 176 3.64 -31.66 3.56
CA ILE A 176 3.13 -32.52 4.63
C ILE A 176 4.11 -33.68 4.88
N PRO A 177 4.03 -34.36 6.03
CA PRO A 177 4.80 -35.59 6.28
C PRO A 177 4.42 -36.71 5.31
N GLY A 178 5.40 -37.48 4.82
CA GLY A 178 5.19 -38.68 4.00
C GLY A 178 5.65 -38.58 2.56
#